data_bff919c85ffa21350c81c84861ee3e84
#
_entry.id   bff919c85ffa21350c81c84861ee3e84
#
_cell.length_a   1.000
_cell.length_b   1.000
_cell.length_c   1.000
_cell.angle_alpha   90.00
_cell.angle_beta   90.00
_cell.angle_gamma   90.00
#
_symmetry.space_group_name_H-M   'P 1'
#
loop_
_entity.id
_entity.type
_entity.pdbx_description
1 polymer ?
#
loop_
_entity_poly.entity_id
_entity_poly.type
_entity_poly.pdbx_seq_one_letter_code
_entity_poly.pdbx_strand_id
1 'polypeptide(L)'
;MLEGPLAALDAIRDATGEDSVNIIGYCIGGTLTASTLAYLAAQPEGAKYTADRVVSATFFTTMTDFSEPGELGVFIDEEQLNLLEEHMAEKGYLEGSYMSQVFNMMRDNDLIWSFVVNNYLLGREPMAFDLLYWNSDNTRMPAMMHGMYLRKMYLENRLVKPGGIALAGTPIDLKKIK
;
A
#
# COMPACT_ATOMS: atom_id res chain seq x y z
N MET A 1 -9.19 -5.14 3.60
CA MET A 1 -8.79 -6.30 4.41
C MET A 1 -9.81 -7.45 4.33
N LEU A 2 -11.06 -7.28 4.76
CA LEU A 2 -12.05 -8.38 4.79
C LEU A 2 -12.30 -9.01 3.41
N GLU A 3 -12.56 -8.20 2.39
CA GLU A 3 -12.84 -8.63 1.02
C GLU A 3 -11.59 -8.89 0.16
N GLY A 4 -10.42 -8.75 0.74
CA GLY A 4 -9.13 -9.03 0.10
C GLY A 4 -8.43 -10.18 0.82
N PRO A 5 -7.39 -9.91 1.66
CA PRO A 5 -6.59 -10.97 2.27
C PRO A 5 -7.40 -12.05 3.00
N LEU A 6 -8.41 -11.68 3.78
CA LEU A 6 -9.20 -12.68 4.51
C LEU A 6 -10.11 -13.51 3.60
N ALA A 7 -10.72 -12.90 2.59
CA ALA A 7 -11.46 -13.64 1.58
C ALA A 7 -10.57 -14.57 0.77
N ALA A 8 -9.32 -14.16 0.48
CA ALA A 8 -8.34 -15.01 -0.19
C ALA A 8 -7.97 -16.24 0.65
N LEU A 9 -7.84 -16.11 1.98
CA LEU A 9 -7.62 -17.27 2.87
C LEU A 9 -8.76 -18.28 2.77
N ASP A 10 -10.01 -17.82 2.72
CA ASP A 10 -11.15 -18.71 2.55
C ASP A 10 -11.14 -19.39 1.18
N ALA A 11 -10.90 -18.63 0.11
CA ALA A 11 -10.86 -19.18 -1.25
C ALA A 11 -9.73 -20.22 -1.43
N ILE A 12 -8.56 -20.00 -0.81
CA ILE A 12 -7.45 -20.97 -0.81
C ILE A 12 -7.87 -22.25 -0.10
N ARG A 13 -8.44 -22.13 1.10
CA ARG A 13 -8.93 -23.30 1.85
C ARG A 13 -9.97 -24.10 1.06
N ASP A 14 -10.93 -23.40 0.45
CA ASP A 14 -12.02 -24.04 -0.29
C ASP A 14 -11.50 -24.73 -1.57
N ALA A 15 -10.44 -24.20 -2.18
CA ALA A 15 -9.83 -24.77 -3.39
C ALA A 15 -8.81 -25.88 -3.13
N THR A 16 -8.08 -25.82 -2.01
CA THR A 16 -6.93 -26.71 -1.76
C THR A 16 -7.14 -27.65 -0.57
N GLY A 17 -8.05 -27.32 0.34
CA GLY A 17 -8.22 -28.01 1.63
C GLY A 17 -7.21 -27.59 2.71
N GLU A 18 -6.29 -26.66 2.41
CA GLU A 18 -5.28 -26.17 3.36
C GLU A 18 -5.84 -25.06 4.24
N ASP A 19 -5.75 -25.23 5.56
CA ASP A 19 -6.25 -24.26 6.52
C ASP A 19 -5.32 -23.07 6.76
N SER A 20 -4.05 -23.20 6.43
CA SER A 20 -3.04 -22.17 6.66
C SER A 20 -2.18 -21.91 5.43
N VAL A 21 -1.59 -20.72 5.34
CA VAL A 21 -0.81 -20.27 4.18
C VAL A 21 0.51 -19.61 4.61
N ASN A 22 1.46 -19.56 3.69
CA ASN A 22 2.58 -18.63 3.72
C ASN A 22 2.19 -17.41 2.89
N ILE A 23 2.41 -16.20 3.42
CA ILE A 23 2.03 -14.96 2.77
C ILE A 23 3.26 -14.14 2.38
N ILE A 24 3.21 -13.52 1.22
CA ILE A 24 4.24 -12.58 0.77
C ILE A 24 3.58 -11.22 0.57
N GLY A 25 4.10 -10.21 1.25
CA GLY A 25 3.68 -8.81 1.11
C GLY A 25 4.74 -7.99 0.40
N TYR A 26 4.37 -7.29 -0.67
CA TYR A 26 5.26 -6.41 -1.41
C TYR A 26 4.77 -4.96 -1.29
N CYS A 27 5.67 -4.01 -0.92
CA CYS A 27 5.40 -2.57 -0.83
C CYS A 27 4.15 -2.29 0.05
N ILE A 28 3.17 -1.55 -0.44
CA ILE A 28 1.88 -1.30 0.25
C ILE A 28 1.12 -2.60 0.57
N GLY A 29 1.30 -3.65 -0.25
CA GLY A 29 0.76 -4.98 0.04
C GLY A 29 1.36 -5.60 1.29
N GLY A 30 2.63 -5.31 1.59
CA GLY A 30 3.26 -5.70 2.86
C GLY A 30 2.68 -4.93 4.06
N THR A 31 2.43 -3.63 3.92
CA THR A 31 1.76 -2.84 4.96
C THR A 31 0.35 -3.39 5.25
N LEU A 32 -0.40 -3.77 4.20
CA LEU A 32 -1.69 -4.44 4.34
C LEU A 32 -1.56 -5.80 5.01
N THR A 33 -0.54 -6.58 4.66
CA THR A 33 -0.25 -7.89 5.28
C THR A 33 0.07 -7.73 6.75
N ALA A 34 0.98 -6.83 7.14
CA ALA A 34 1.31 -6.57 8.55
C ALA A 34 0.08 -6.14 9.35
N SER A 35 -0.74 -5.26 8.78
CA SER A 35 -2.00 -4.82 9.40
C SER A 35 -2.99 -5.98 9.55
N THR A 36 -3.07 -6.88 8.56
CA THR A 36 -3.92 -8.08 8.61
C THR A 36 -3.44 -9.06 9.67
N LEU A 37 -2.12 -9.31 9.76
CA LEU A 37 -1.55 -10.18 10.81
C LEU A 37 -1.82 -9.62 12.21
N ALA A 38 -1.68 -8.31 12.40
CA ALA A 38 -2.01 -7.67 13.68
C ALA A 38 -3.50 -7.77 14.02
N TYR A 39 -4.37 -7.71 13.00
CA TYR A 39 -5.79 -7.97 13.17
C TYR A 39 -6.07 -9.42 13.59
N LEU A 40 -5.48 -10.41 12.91
CA LEU A 40 -5.61 -11.83 13.25
C LEU A 40 -5.10 -12.11 14.67
N ALA A 41 -3.98 -11.52 15.07
CA ALA A 41 -3.42 -11.66 16.42
C ALA A 41 -4.29 -11.01 17.52
N ALA A 42 -5.19 -10.10 17.16
CA ALA A 42 -6.12 -9.48 18.10
C ALA A 42 -7.47 -10.21 18.21
N GLN A 43 -7.70 -11.23 17.38
CA GLN A 43 -8.96 -11.97 17.43
C GLN A 43 -9.00 -12.94 18.62
N PRO A 44 -10.18 -13.12 19.24
CA PRO A 44 -10.35 -14.13 20.30
C PRO A 44 -10.22 -15.54 19.74
N GLU A 45 -9.89 -16.46 20.63
CA GLU A 45 -9.90 -17.90 20.31
C GLU A 45 -11.30 -18.34 19.81
N GLY A 46 -11.31 -19.13 18.74
CA GLY A 46 -12.55 -19.56 18.09
C GLY A 46 -13.18 -18.56 17.13
N ALA A 47 -12.55 -17.41 16.88
CA ALA A 47 -12.98 -16.52 15.81
C ALA A 47 -12.79 -17.19 14.44
N LYS A 48 -13.57 -16.74 13.43
CA LYS A 48 -13.47 -17.27 12.05
C LYS A 48 -12.05 -17.13 11.47
N TYR A 49 -11.38 -16.06 11.82
CA TYR A 49 -10.02 -15.76 11.37
C TYR A 49 -9.11 -15.54 12.57
N THR A 50 -8.09 -16.35 12.70
CA THR A 50 -7.12 -16.36 13.79
C THR A 50 -5.69 -16.38 13.24
N ALA A 51 -4.69 -16.15 14.08
CA ALA A 51 -3.31 -16.03 13.66
C ALA A 51 -2.73 -17.32 13.05
N ASP A 52 -3.24 -18.47 13.43
CA ASP A 52 -2.86 -19.80 12.93
C ASP A 52 -3.18 -20.02 11.43
N ARG A 53 -4.02 -19.14 10.83
CA ARG A 53 -4.28 -19.15 9.39
C ARG A 53 -3.04 -18.72 8.57
N VAL A 54 -2.00 -18.17 9.19
CA VAL A 54 -0.76 -17.75 8.51
C VAL A 54 0.44 -18.35 9.23
N VAL A 55 1.16 -19.25 8.55
CA VAL A 55 2.35 -19.94 9.09
C VAL A 55 3.57 -19.03 9.06
N SER A 56 3.75 -18.28 7.97
CA SER A 56 4.85 -17.33 7.82
C SER A 56 4.46 -16.15 6.96
N ALA A 57 5.16 -15.03 7.16
CA ALA A 57 5.02 -13.84 6.33
C ALA A 57 6.39 -13.33 5.89
N THR A 58 6.53 -13.07 4.60
CA THR A 58 7.71 -12.48 3.99
C THR A 58 7.39 -11.08 3.46
N PHE A 59 8.24 -10.11 3.77
CA PHE A 59 8.03 -8.73 3.39
C PHE A 59 9.13 -8.23 2.45
N PHE A 60 8.74 -7.69 1.30
CA PHE A 60 9.64 -7.04 0.37
C PHE A 60 9.33 -5.55 0.28
N THR A 61 10.35 -4.69 0.46
CA THR A 61 10.23 -3.23 0.32
C THR A 61 9.02 -2.64 1.03
N THR A 62 8.72 -3.17 2.22
CA THR A 62 7.51 -2.85 2.99
C THR A 62 7.81 -1.82 4.07
N MET A 63 6.93 -0.84 4.21
CA MET A 63 6.96 0.14 5.28
C MET A 63 5.87 -0.14 6.30
N THR A 64 6.25 -0.24 7.58
CA THR A 64 5.33 -0.38 8.71
C THR A 64 5.53 0.73 9.76
N ASP A 65 6.68 1.38 9.74
CA ASP A 65 6.99 2.62 10.45
C ASP A 65 7.19 3.73 9.43
N PHE A 66 6.43 4.79 9.54
CA PHE A 66 6.40 5.92 8.62
C PHE A 66 7.07 7.17 9.19
N SER A 67 7.89 7.03 10.23
CA SER A 67 8.63 8.15 10.84
C SER A 67 9.61 8.80 9.87
N GLU A 68 10.16 8.01 8.93
CA GLU A 68 11.09 8.48 7.90
C GLU A 68 10.59 8.05 6.50
N PRO A 69 9.57 8.73 5.95
CA PRO A 69 8.96 8.32 4.68
C PRO A 69 9.79 8.67 3.44
N GLY A 70 11.02 9.17 3.63
CA GLY A 70 11.90 9.59 2.54
C GLY A 70 11.36 10.81 1.80
N GLU A 71 11.64 10.90 0.51
CA GLU A 71 11.27 12.04 -0.33
C GLU A 71 9.75 12.28 -0.41
N LEU A 72 8.94 11.23 -0.22
CA LEU A 72 7.49 11.36 -0.16
C LEU A 72 7.01 12.31 0.95
N GLY A 73 7.77 12.43 2.05
CA GLY A 73 7.42 13.31 3.16
C GLY A 73 7.27 14.79 2.76
N VAL A 74 7.91 15.21 1.69
CA VAL A 74 7.81 16.58 1.17
C VAL A 74 6.40 16.91 0.66
N PHE A 75 5.66 15.90 0.22
CA PHE A 75 4.29 16.02 -0.32
C PHE A 75 3.20 15.72 0.71
N ILE A 76 3.57 15.47 1.97
CA ILE A 76 2.61 15.01 2.99
C ILE A 76 2.64 15.94 4.19
N ASP A 77 1.75 16.93 4.16
CA ASP A 77 1.42 17.80 5.27
C ASP A 77 -0.11 17.98 5.38
N GLU A 78 -0.57 18.65 6.43
CA GLU A 78 -2.01 18.85 6.66
C GLU A 78 -2.69 19.62 5.53
N GLU A 79 -2.07 20.65 5.00
CA GLU A 79 -2.66 21.49 3.96
C GLU A 79 -2.80 20.72 2.64
N GLN A 80 -1.73 20.06 2.22
CA GLN A 80 -1.73 19.25 1.00
C GLN A 80 -2.71 18.07 1.09
N LEU A 81 -2.81 17.41 2.26
CA LEU A 81 -3.76 16.33 2.45
C LEU A 81 -5.20 16.81 2.40
N ASN A 82 -5.50 17.95 3.00
CA ASN A 82 -6.85 18.52 2.93
C ASN A 82 -7.27 18.82 1.49
N LEU A 83 -6.39 19.47 0.71
CA LEU A 83 -6.64 19.74 -0.71
C LEU A 83 -6.83 18.46 -1.52
N LEU A 84 -6.02 17.44 -1.26
CA LEU A 84 -6.13 16.16 -1.93
C LEU A 84 -7.43 15.43 -1.57
N GLU A 85 -7.82 15.43 -0.30
CA GLU A 85 -9.08 14.84 0.17
C GLU A 85 -10.29 15.55 -0.43
N GLU A 86 -10.29 16.89 -0.51
CA GLU A 86 -11.33 17.67 -1.19
C GLU A 86 -11.43 17.29 -2.68
N HIS A 87 -10.29 17.19 -3.36
CA HIS A 87 -10.26 16.80 -4.78
C HIS A 87 -10.80 15.37 -5.00
N MET A 88 -10.46 14.45 -4.10
CA MET A 88 -10.96 13.07 -4.18
C MET A 88 -12.44 12.94 -3.80
N ALA A 89 -12.97 13.85 -2.95
CA ALA A 89 -14.36 13.77 -2.49
C ALA A 89 -15.37 13.85 -3.62
N GLU A 90 -15.08 14.64 -4.66
CA GLU A 90 -15.97 14.79 -5.82
C GLU A 90 -16.08 13.52 -6.66
N LYS A 91 -14.94 12.80 -6.84
CA LYS A 91 -14.83 11.64 -7.73
C LYS A 91 -14.93 10.30 -6.99
N GLY A 92 -14.69 10.29 -5.70
CA GLY A 92 -14.60 9.07 -4.87
C GLY A 92 -13.28 8.30 -5.02
N TYR A 93 -12.31 8.80 -5.81
CA TYR A 93 -11.02 8.17 -6.03
C TYR A 93 -9.94 9.19 -6.44
N LEU A 94 -8.67 8.81 -6.32
CA LEU A 94 -7.55 9.53 -6.91
C LEU A 94 -7.23 8.94 -8.28
N GLU A 95 -7.10 9.83 -9.27
CA GLU A 95 -6.67 9.41 -10.62
C GLU A 95 -5.19 8.98 -10.60
N GLY A 96 -4.87 7.90 -11.33
CA GLY A 96 -3.52 7.37 -11.41
C GLY A 96 -2.49 8.35 -11.95
N SER A 97 -2.90 9.32 -12.78
CA SER A 97 -2.03 10.37 -13.31
C SER A 97 -1.37 11.23 -12.22
N TYR A 98 -2.06 11.49 -11.11
CA TYR A 98 -1.47 12.23 -9.98
C TYR A 98 -0.32 11.46 -9.33
N MET A 99 -0.52 10.15 -9.12
CA MET A 99 0.54 9.28 -8.59
C MET A 99 1.75 9.25 -9.53
N SER A 100 1.52 9.11 -10.84
CA SER A 100 2.59 9.14 -11.84
C SER A 100 3.37 10.45 -11.82
N GLN A 101 2.71 11.60 -11.67
CA GLN A 101 3.37 12.89 -11.58
C GLN A 101 4.28 12.98 -10.36
N VAL A 102 3.81 12.56 -9.19
CA VAL A 102 4.63 12.54 -7.95
C VAL A 102 5.85 11.64 -8.13
N PHE A 103 5.68 10.41 -8.63
CA PHE A 103 6.80 9.51 -8.88
C PHE A 103 7.79 10.06 -9.93
N ASN A 104 7.31 10.71 -10.98
CA ASN A 104 8.16 11.33 -11.98
C ASN A 104 8.99 12.48 -11.37
N MET A 105 8.40 13.29 -10.48
CA MET A 105 9.13 14.35 -9.79
C MET A 105 10.20 13.81 -8.83
N MET A 106 9.93 12.72 -8.13
CA MET A 106 10.91 12.10 -7.22
C MET A 106 12.07 11.41 -7.95
N ARG A 107 11.86 10.97 -9.18
CA ARG A 107 12.84 10.26 -10.01
C ARG A 107 13.00 10.92 -11.38
N ASP A 108 13.03 12.25 -11.40
CA ASP A 108 13.05 13.04 -12.63
C ASP A 108 14.23 12.72 -13.56
N ASN A 109 15.41 12.47 -13.01
CA ASN A 109 16.58 12.08 -13.81
C ASN A 109 16.35 10.76 -14.58
N ASP A 110 15.73 9.78 -13.95
CA ASP A 110 15.48 8.46 -14.55
C ASP A 110 14.24 8.46 -15.46
N LEU A 111 13.17 9.14 -15.03
CA LEU A 111 11.86 9.04 -15.65
C LEU A 111 11.52 10.18 -16.62
N ILE A 112 12.28 11.28 -16.58
CA ILE A 112 12.07 12.43 -17.46
C ILE A 112 13.36 12.74 -18.24
N TRP A 113 14.42 13.16 -17.54
CA TRP A 113 15.60 13.70 -18.18
C TRP A 113 16.41 12.67 -18.99
N SER A 114 16.44 11.41 -18.57
CA SER A 114 17.09 10.36 -19.36
C SER A 114 16.44 10.18 -20.74
N PHE A 115 15.11 10.28 -20.82
CA PHE A 115 14.38 10.23 -22.09
C PHE A 115 14.59 11.49 -22.91
N VAL A 116 14.55 12.65 -22.29
CA VAL A 116 14.85 13.91 -22.98
C VAL A 116 16.25 13.87 -23.63
N VAL A 117 17.26 13.48 -22.88
CA VAL A 117 18.63 13.40 -23.37
C VAL A 117 18.78 12.34 -24.46
N ASN A 118 18.36 11.12 -24.21
CA ASN A 118 18.62 10.02 -25.14
C ASN A 118 17.75 10.11 -26.40
N ASN A 119 16.45 10.35 -26.25
CA ASN A 119 15.53 10.24 -27.36
C ASN A 119 15.38 11.57 -28.10
N TYR A 120 15.34 12.69 -27.36
CA TYR A 120 15.11 14.00 -27.96
C TYR A 120 16.42 14.67 -28.41
N LEU A 121 17.44 14.75 -27.55
CA LEU A 121 18.69 15.41 -27.86
C LEU A 121 19.64 14.55 -28.69
N LEU A 122 19.74 13.26 -28.40
CA LEU A 122 20.64 12.33 -29.09
C LEU A 122 19.96 11.56 -30.23
N GLY A 123 18.66 11.70 -30.40
CA GLY A 123 17.92 11.05 -31.49
C GLY A 123 17.93 9.54 -31.44
N ARG A 124 18.15 8.94 -30.27
CA ARG A 124 18.09 7.48 -30.09
C ARG A 124 16.65 7.02 -30.11
N GLU A 125 16.38 5.91 -30.76
CA GLU A 125 15.04 5.32 -30.70
C GLU A 125 14.72 4.82 -29.28
N PRO A 126 13.48 5.02 -28.80
CA PRO A 126 13.03 4.46 -27.53
C PRO A 126 13.14 2.95 -27.55
N MET A 127 13.64 2.35 -26.48
CA MET A 127 13.65 0.90 -26.33
C MET A 127 12.22 0.39 -26.19
N ALA A 128 11.79 -0.50 -27.09
CA ALA A 128 10.51 -1.19 -26.97
C ALA A 128 10.60 -2.18 -25.79
N PHE A 129 9.81 -1.91 -24.74
CA PHE A 129 9.82 -2.69 -23.53
C PHE A 129 8.40 -2.79 -22.96
N ASP A 130 7.85 -3.97 -22.97
CA ASP A 130 6.44 -4.24 -22.62
C ASP A 130 6.07 -3.74 -21.21
N LEU A 131 7.01 -3.81 -20.27
CA LEU A 131 6.79 -3.32 -18.91
C LEU A 131 6.59 -1.81 -18.81
N LEU A 132 7.05 -1.02 -19.80
CA LEU A 132 6.75 0.42 -19.82
C LEU A 132 5.26 0.68 -20.05
N TYR A 133 4.63 -0.11 -20.93
CA TYR A 133 3.19 -0.03 -21.14
C TYR A 133 2.42 -0.46 -19.87
N TRP A 134 2.79 -1.59 -19.27
CA TRP A 134 2.20 -2.07 -18.02
C TRP A 134 2.34 -1.03 -16.89
N ASN A 135 3.52 -0.41 -16.75
CA ASN A 135 3.76 0.62 -15.73
C ASN A 135 2.95 1.92 -15.97
N SER A 136 2.58 2.19 -17.22
CA SER A 136 1.74 3.36 -17.56
C SER A 136 0.24 3.12 -17.32
N ASP A 137 -0.18 1.86 -17.15
CA ASP A 137 -1.57 1.49 -16.85
C ASP A 137 -1.86 1.63 -15.36
N ASN A 138 -2.17 2.85 -14.95
CA ASN A 138 -2.31 3.23 -13.57
C ASN A 138 -3.64 2.79 -12.95
N THR A 139 -3.59 2.30 -11.71
CA THR A 139 -4.77 1.95 -10.92
C THR A 139 -5.25 3.16 -10.11
N ARG A 140 -6.55 3.37 -10.09
CA ARG A 140 -7.20 4.40 -9.25
C ARG A 140 -7.25 3.94 -7.80
N MET A 141 -7.00 4.86 -6.87
CA MET A 141 -7.07 4.58 -5.44
C MET A 141 -8.38 5.15 -4.86
N PRO A 142 -9.20 4.33 -4.17
CA PRO A 142 -10.41 4.82 -3.51
C PRO A 142 -10.10 5.92 -2.51
N ALA A 143 -10.87 7.03 -2.54
CA ALA A 143 -10.62 8.23 -1.75
C ALA A 143 -10.48 7.95 -0.26
N MET A 144 -11.41 7.19 0.33
CA MET A 144 -11.38 6.86 1.76
C MET A 144 -10.13 6.06 2.16
N MET A 145 -9.74 5.08 1.34
CA MET A 145 -8.54 4.28 1.62
C MET A 145 -7.28 5.12 1.49
N HIS A 146 -7.18 5.93 0.44
CA HIS A 146 -6.01 6.76 0.19
C HIS A 146 -5.84 7.83 1.26
N GLY A 147 -6.90 8.59 1.59
CA GLY A 147 -6.88 9.59 2.67
C GLY A 147 -6.50 8.96 4.02
N MET A 148 -7.10 7.81 4.37
CA MET A 148 -6.74 7.09 5.59
C MET A 148 -5.26 6.67 5.60
N TYR A 149 -4.74 6.16 4.48
CA TYR A 149 -3.36 5.71 4.34
C TYR A 149 -2.37 6.87 4.51
N LEU A 150 -2.57 7.97 3.78
CA LEU A 150 -1.69 9.14 3.88
C LEU A 150 -1.77 9.81 5.24
N ARG A 151 -2.98 10.04 5.77
CA ARG A 151 -3.14 10.74 7.05
C ARG A 151 -2.70 9.90 8.23
N LYS A 152 -3.25 8.69 8.40
CA LYS A 152 -2.99 7.89 9.61
C LYS A 152 -1.64 7.19 9.60
N MET A 153 -1.13 6.82 8.43
CA MET A 153 0.16 6.14 8.34
C MET A 153 1.28 7.13 8.09
N TYR A 154 1.29 7.85 6.96
CA TYR A 154 2.39 8.76 6.64
C TYR A 154 2.47 9.97 7.57
N LEU A 155 1.39 10.73 7.76
CA LEU A 155 1.43 11.96 8.54
C LEU A 155 1.50 11.70 10.05
N GLU A 156 0.66 10.79 10.56
CA GLU A 156 0.50 10.58 12.00
C GLU A 156 1.29 9.39 12.54
N ASN A 157 1.83 8.54 11.67
CA ASN A 157 2.55 7.31 11.99
C ASN A 157 1.81 6.43 13.04
N ARG A 158 0.51 6.20 12.82
CA ARG A 158 -0.32 5.48 13.79
C ARG A 158 -0.17 3.97 13.74
N LEU A 159 0.36 3.40 12.66
CA LEU A 159 0.45 1.94 12.53
C LEU A 159 1.36 1.32 13.59
N VAL A 160 2.43 1.99 13.97
CA VAL A 160 3.36 1.53 15.02
C VAL A 160 2.82 1.72 16.44
N LYS A 161 1.76 2.50 16.61
CA LYS A 161 1.17 2.81 17.93
C LYS A 161 0.12 1.75 18.26
N PRO A 162 0.23 1.03 19.42
CA PRO A 162 -0.80 0.08 19.83
C PRO A 162 -2.19 0.70 19.83
N GLY A 163 -3.11 0.12 19.07
CA GLY A 163 -4.48 0.65 18.92
C GLY A 163 -4.59 1.94 18.11
N GLY A 164 -3.51 2.44 17.51
CA GLY A 164 -3.51 3.66 16.70
C GLY A 164 -4.35 3.55 15.42
N ILE A 165 -4.53 2.32 14.92
CA ILE A 165 -5.43 2.00 13.81
C ILE A 165 -6.39 0.91 14.26
N ALA A 166 -7.65 1.01 13.86
CA ALA A 166 -8.64 -0.04 14.02
C ALA A 166 -9.08 -0.57 12.65
N LEU A 167 -9.12 -1.90 12.51
CA LEU A 167 -9.60 -2.59 11.32
C LEU A 167 -10.87 -3.37 11.66
N ALA A 168 -11.94 -3.14 10.92
CA ALA A 168 -13.26 -3.74 11.20
C ALA A 168 -13.67 -3.60 12.67
N GLY A 169 -13.42 -2.43 13.27
CA GLY A 169 -13.71 -2.15 14.68
C GLY A 169 -12.72 -2.71 15.69
N THR A 170 -11.74 -3.51 15.27
CA THR A 170 -10.72 -4.11 16.14
C THR A 170 -9.44 -3.24 16.15
N PRO A 171 -9.04 -2.67 17.30
CA PRO A 171 -7.75 -2.00 17.44
C PRO A 171 -6.60 -2.99 17.21
N ILE A 172 -5.65 -2.62 16.35
CA ILE A 172 -4.51 -3.49 16.04
C ILE A 172 -3.23 -3.05 16.74
N ASP A 173 -2.33 -4.02 16.95
CA ASP A 173 -1.02 -3.80 17.54
C ASP A 173 -0.01 -4.73 16.86
N LEU A 174 0.94 -4.16 16.11
CA LEU A 174 1.97 -4.93 15.41
C LEU A 174 2.84 -5.78 16.34
N LYS A 175 2.99 -5.37 17.60
CA LYS A 175 3.77 -6.11 18.61
C LYS A 175 3.13 -7.43 19.04
N LYS A 176 1.86 -7.65 18.70
CA LYS A 176 1.15 -8.91 18.99
C LYS A 176 1.34 -9.98 17.93
N ILE A 177 1.93 -9.65 16.80
CA ILE A 177 2.31 -10.61 15.75
C ILE A 177 3.41 -11.50 16.31
N LYS A 178 3.19 -12.83 16.26
CA LYS A 178 4.13 -13.85 16.77
C LYS A 178 4.70 -14.66 15.62
#